data_23e8acca2f32650a1d90d6c3481674bc
#
_entry.id   23e8acca2f32650a1d90d6c3481674bc
#
_cell.length_a   1.000
_cell.length_b   1.000
_cell.length_c   1.000
_cell.angle_alpha   90.00
_cell.angle_beta   90.00
_cell.angle_gamma   90.00
#
_symmetry.space_group_name_H-M   'P 1'
#
loop_
_entity.id
_entity.type
_entity.pdbx_description
1 polymer ?
#
loop_
_entity_poly.entity_id
_entity_poly.type
_entity_poly.pdbx_seq_one_letter_code
_entity_poly.pdbx_strand_id
1 'polypeptide(L)'
;MSKIWEFFENLGEYVYVADAETHELIYMNKKTLKSYGFQSHEEIIGLKCYEILQGNSLPCGMCNNEQLKPGFFKEWEYYNPLLRRELHIKDTLVEEDGRKYRMEIAIDCGNLNERGHKSEDYRNMEAALNEAIRVAQ
;
A
#
# COMPACT_ATOMS: atom_id res chain seq x y z
N MET A 1 0.37 -3.86 -16.51
CA MET A 1 -0.08 -3.87 -15.10
C MET A 1 -0.92 -5.11 -14.87
N SER A 2 -0.73 -5.78 -13.75
CA SER A 2 -1.51 -6.97 -13.41
C SER A 2 -2.98 -6.62 -13.17
N LYS A 3 -3.90 -7.51 -13.57
CA LYS A 3 -5.33 -7.32 -13.33
C LYS A 3 -5.69 -7.23 -11.85
N ILE A 4 -4.89 -7.84 -10.98
CA ILE A 4 -5.16 -7.79 -9.55
C ILE A 4 -5.16 -6.36 -9.02
N TRP A 5 -4.31 -5.50 -9.56
CA TRP A 5 -4.22 -4.11 -9.11
C TRP A 5 -5.46 -3.30 -9.49
N GLU A 6 -6.18 -3.71 -10.52
CA GLU A 6 -7.38 -3.01 -10.96
C GLU A 6 -8.47 -2.96 -9.90
N PHE A 7 -8.50 -3.94 -8.98
CA PHE A 7 -9.44 -3.95 -7.86
C PHE A 7 -9.31 -2.71 -6.99
N PHE A 8 -8.14 -2.11 -6.94
CA PHE A 8 -7.83 -1.04 -6.00
C PHE A 8 -7.82 0.35 -6.62
N GLU A 9 -7.99 0.42 -7.94
CA GLU A 9 -7.84 1.69 -8.68
C GLU A 9 -8.74 2.80 -8.15
N ASN A 10 -9.98 2.47 -7.83
CA ASN A 10 -10.97 3.44 -7.39
C ASN A 10 -11.28 3.40 -5.90
N LEU A 11 -10.48 2.65 -5.12
CA LEU A 11 -10.65 2.66 -3.67
C LEU A 11 -10.31 4.01 -3.09
N GLY A 12 -11.07 4.41 -2.06
CA GLY A 12 -10.82 5.64 -1.32
C GLY A 12 -9.70 5.54 -0.29
N GLU A 13 -8.90 4.49 -0.34
CA GLU A 13 -7.78 4.28 0.56
C GLU A 13 -6.47 4.30 -0.22
N TYR A 14 -5.34 4.43 0.49
CA TYR A 14 -4.03 4.46 -0.15
C TYR A 14 -3.58 3.04 -0.46
N VAL A 15 -3.26 2.76 -1.71
CA VAL A 15 -2.74 1.45 -2.12
C VAL A 15 -1.50 1.64 -2.97
N TYR A 16 -0.43 0.95 -2.62
CA TYR A 16 0.73 0.88 -3.49
C TYR A 16 1.33 -0.51 -3.50
N VAL A 17 2.05 -0.79 -4.56
CA VAL A 17 2.80 -2.04 -4.72
C VAL A 17 4.21 -1.70 -5.13
N ALA A 18 5.17 -2.34 -4.49
CA ALA A 18 6.59 -2.17 -4.80
C ALA A 18 7.26 -3.53 -4.86
N ASP A 19 8.33 -3.61 -5.67
CA ASP A 19 9.16 -4.79 -5.69
C ASP A 19 9.79 -4.97 -4.30
N ALA A 20 9.65 -6.17 -3.72
CA ALA A 20 10.11 -6.42 -2.36
C ALA A 20 11.63 -6.40 -2.23
N GLU A 21 12.37 -6.64 -3.31
CA GLU A 21 13.83 -6.65 -3.29
C GLU A 21 14.43 -5.29 -3.61
N THR A 22 13.90 -4.63 -4.65
CA THR A 22 14.48 -3.38 -5.14
C THR A 22 13.84 -2.13 -4.55
N HIS A 23 12.68 -2.26 -3.92
CA HIS A 23 11.86 -1.15 -3.43
C HIS A 23 11.31 -0.25 -4.52
N GLU A 24 11.37 -0.68 -5.78
CA GLU A 24 10.84 0.10 -6.89
C GLU A 24 9.32 0.00 -6.93
N LEU A 25 8.67 1.15 -7.06
CA LEU A 25 7.23 1.21 -7.20
C LEU A 25 6.80 0.65 -8.54
N ILE A 26 5.72 -0.12 -8.54
CA ILE A 26 5.10 -0.64 -9.76
C ILE A 26 3.65 -0.22 -9.90
N TYR A 27 3.00 0.18 -8.82
CA TYR A 27 1.60 0.58 -8.85
C TYR A 27 1.26 1.49 -7.69
N MET A 28 0.41 2.46 -7.95
CA MET A 28 -0.32 3.24 -6.96
C MET A 28 -1.75 3.43 -7.49
N ASN A 29 -2.74 3.31 -6.61
CA ASN A 29 -4.10 3.60 -7.04
C ASN A 29 -4.31 5.11 -7.19
N LYS A 30 -5.46 5.51 -7.73
CA LYS A 30 -5.74 6.93 -8.02
C LYS A 30 -5.59 7.83 -6.81
N LYS A 31 -6.12 7.42 -5.67
CA LYS A 31 -6.02 8.23 -4.44
C LYS A 31 -4.57 8.47 -4.05
N THR A 32 -3.74 7.45 -4.11
CA THR A 32 -2.33 7.56 -3.74
C THR A 32 -1.57 8.46 -4.71
N LEU A 33 -1.76 8.25 -6.01
CA LEU A 33 -1.15 9.10 -7.03
C LEU A 33 -1.47 10.57 -6.77
N LYS A 34 -2.74 10.86 -6.60
CA LYS A 34 -3.23 12.22 -6.41
C LYS A 34 -2.66 12.84 -5.13
N SER A 35 -2.62 12.07 -4.04
CA SER A 35 -2.13 12.55 -2.75
C SER A 35 -0.65 12.89 -2.76
N TYR A 36 0.13 12.22 -3.60
CA TYR A 36 1.55 12.50 -3.75
C TYR A 36 1.89 13.37 -4.95
N GLY A 37 0.88 13.92 -5.63
CA GLY A 37 1.09 14.90 -6.69
C GLY A 37 1.40 14.33 -8.06
N PHE A 38 1.10 13.05 -8.29
CA PHE A 38 1.30 12.42 -9.60
C PHE A 38 0.02 12.43 -10.43
N GLN A 39 0.17 12.50 -11.73
CA GLN A 39 -0.96 12.54 -12.67
C GLN A 39 -1.20 11.22 -13.36
N SER A 40 -0.19 10.34 -13.45
CA SER A 40 -0.32 9.07 -14.12
C SER A 40 0.50 7.98 -13.45
N HIS A 41 0.10 6.73 -13.69
CA HIS A 41 0.80 5.57 -13.17
C HIS A 41 2.25 5.48 -13.69
N GLU A 42 2.48 5.96 -14.90
CA GLU A 42 3.79 5.88 -15.54
C GLU A 42 4.85 6.70 -14.81
N GLU A 43 4.43 7.77 -14.16
CA GLU A 43 5.36 8.66 -13.46
C GLU A 43 6.05 7.99 -12.28
N ILE A 44 5.41 6.98 -11.67
CA ILE A 44 5.96 6.37 -10.46
C ILE A 44 6.76 5.09 -10.72
N ILE A 45 6.68 4.53 -11.90
CA ILE A 45 7.34 3.28 -12.21
C ILE A 45 8.86 3.42 -12.05
N GLY A 46 9.45 2.54 -11.25
CA GLY A 46 10.89 2.54 -11.01
C GLY A 46 11.37 3.49 -9.93
N LEU A 47 10.51 4.35 -9.41
CA LEU A 47 10.86 5.21 -8.29
C LEU A 47 10.90 4.40 -7.01
N LYS A 48 11.76 4.77 -6.07
CA LYS A 48 11.87 4.05 -4.80
C LYS A 48 10.76 4.43 -3.85
N CYS A 49 10.11 3.42 -3.25
CA CYS A 49 8.98 3.65 -2.37
C CYS A 49 9.35 4.54 -1.17
N TYR A 50 10.54 4.34 -0.58
CA TYR A 50 10.95 5.13 0.57
C TYR A 50 11.21 6.59 0.22
N GLU A 51 11.61 6.90 -1.01
CA GLU A 51 11.83 8.28 -1.44
C GLU A 51 10.51 9.01 -1.63
N ILE A 52 9.56 8.37 -2.30
CA ILE A 52 8.30 8.99 -2.67
C ILE A 52 7.33 9.03 -1.49
N LEU A 53 7.19 7.92 -0.78
CA LEU A 53 6.17 7.81 0.26
C LEU A 53 6.59 8.41 1.59
N GLN A 54 7.88 8.48 1.86
CA GLN A 54 8.39 8.91 3.17
C GLN A 54 9.47 10.00 3.09
N GLY A 55 9.92 10.35 1.88
CA GLY A 55 10.93 11.39 1.71
C GLY A 55 12.31 11.01 2.19
N ASN A 56 12.63 9.73 2.29
CA ASN A 56 13.90 9.22 2.76
C ASN A 56 14.81 8.84 1.60
N SER A 57 16.13 8.91 1.82
CA SER A 57 17.10 8.49 0.82
C SER A 57 17.50 7.03 0.92
N LEU A 58 17.10 6.36 1.99
CA LEU A 58 17.38 4.95 2.26
C LEU A 58 16.10 4.24 2.69
N PRO A 59 16.02 2.92 2.56
CA PRO A 59 14.87 2.16 3.06
C PRO A 59 14.58 2.54 4.51
N CYS A 60 13.30 2.75 4.82
CA CYS A 60 12.92 3.17 6.16
C CYS A 60 13.20 2.06 7.19
N GLY A 61 13.50 2.46 8.44
CA GLY A 61 13.71 1.50 9.53
C GLY A 61 12.47 0.66 9.85
N MET A 62 11.31 1.08 9.35
CA MET A 62 10.04 0.36 9.49
C MET A 62 9.78 -0.61 8.34
N CYS A 63 10.69 -0.70 7.36
CA CYS A 63 10.53 -1.62 6.25
C CYS A 63 10.58 -3.04 6.77
N ASN A 64 9.50 -3.78 6.53
CA ASN A 64 9.34 -5.11 7.09
C ASN A 64 9.24 -6.19 6.01
N ASN A 65 9.80 -5.93 4.83
CA ASN A 65 9.73 -6.88 3.72
C ASN A 65 10.17 -8.29 4.09
N GLU A 66 11.22 -8.42 4.92
CA GLU A 66 11.73 -9.71 5.36
C GLU A 66 10.77 -10.45 6.30
N GLN A 67 9.85 -9.74 6.91
CA GLN A 67 8.88 -10.30 7.84
C GLN A 67 7.56 -10.66 7.16
N LEU A 68 7.37 -10.22 5.92
CA LEU A 68 6.13 -10.43 5.20
C LEU A 68 6.09 -11.83 4.59
N LYS A 69 4.90 -12.41 4.54
CA LYS A 69 4.66 -13.73 3.95
C LYS A 69 3.42 -13.67 3.07
N PRO A 70 3.43 -14.39 1.95
CA PRO A 70 2.23 -14.47 1.10
C PRO A 70 1.03 -15.00 1.88
N GLY A 71 -0.12 -14.35 1.70
CA GLY A 71 -1.36 -14.77 2.33
C GLY A 71 -1.56 -14.31 3.77
N PHE A 72 -0.59 -13.61 4.35
CA PHE A 72 -0.69 -13.07 5.70
C PHE A 72 -0.50 -11.56 5.67
N PHE A 73 -1.30 -10.87 6.46
CA PHE A 73 -1.21 -9.42 6.60
C PHE A 73 -0.56 -9.06 7.89
N LYS A 74 0.45 -8.19 7.82
CA LYS A 74 1.00 -7.54 8.98
C LYS A 74 0.31 -6.20 9.12
N GLU A 75 -0.28 -5.93 10.27
CA GLU A 75 -1.00 -4.69 10.54
C GLU A 75 -0.22 -3.85 11.54
N TRP A 76 -0.19 -2.55 11.30
CA TRP A 76 0.47 -1.61 12.21
C TRP A 76 -0.05 -0.20 11.97
N GLU A 77 0.21 0.69 12.90
CA GLU A 77 -0.19 2.09 12.83
C GLU A 77 1.03 2.97 12.60
N TYR A 78 0.84 4.02 11.83
CA TYR A 78 1.92 4.88 11.43
C TYR A 78 1.41 6.29 11.14
N TYR A 79 2.13 7.30 11.68
CA TYR A 79 1.89 8.68 11.29
C TYR A 79 2.77 9.00 10.08
N ASN A 80 2.15 9.29 8.95
CA ASN A 80 2.87 9.64 7.72
C ASN A 80 3.14 11.15 7.70
N PRO A 81 4.41 11.57 7.79
CA PRO A 81 4.74 13.00 7.88
C PRO A 81 4.47 13.78 6.59
N LEU A 82 4.48 13.12 5.43
CA LEU A 82 4.21 13.79 4.17
C LEU A 82 2.72 14.07 3.99
N LEU A 83 1.89 13.11 4.35
CA LEU A 83 0.43 13.24 4.28
C LEU A 83 -0.14 13.93 5.51
N ARG A 84 0.59 13.97 6.61
CA ARG A 84 0.17 14.51 7.91
C ARG A 84 -1.09 13.80 8.43
N ARG A 85 -1.10 12.48 8.30
CA ARG A 85 -2.24 11.65 8.71
C ARG A 85 -1.77 10.44 9.48
N GLU A 86 -2.59 10.03 10.44
CA GLU A 86 -2.45 8.73 11.09
C GLU A 86 -3.01 7.67 10.16
N LEU A 87 -2.24 6.63 9.91
CA LEU A 87 -2.64 5.56 9.00
C LEU A 87 -2.65 4.23 9.73
N HIS A 88 -3.65 3.42 9.44
CA HIS A 88 -3.66 2.01 9.79
C HIS A 88 -3.18 1.25 8.56
N ILE A 89 -2.09 0.52 8.70
CA ILE A 89 -1.41 -0.09 7.57
C ILE A 89 -1.57 -1.60 7.58
N LYS A 90 -1.85 -2.15 6.41
CA LYS A 90 -1.87 -3.59 6.17
C LYS A 90 -0.90 -3.91 5.06
N ASP A 91 0.10 -4.71 5.37
CA ASP A 91 1.14 -5.11 4.42
C ASP A 91 1.11 -6.60 4.21
N THR A 92 1.36 -7.02 2.98
CA THR A 92 1.54 -8.43 2.65
C THR A 92 2.51 -8.57 1.48
N LEU A 93 2.94 -9.81 1.23
CA LEU A 93 3.66 -10.16 0.01
C LEU A 93 2.70 -10.80 -0.98
N VAL A 94 2.88 -10.46 -2.24
CA VAL A 94 2.21 -11.09 -3.37
C VAL A 94 3.29 -11.64 -4.28
N GLU A 95 3.17 -12.90 -4.67
CA GLU A 95 4.07 -13.49 -5.64
C GLU A 95 3.38 -13.54 -6.99
N GLU A 96 4.07 -13.10 -8.03
CA GLU A 96 3.56 -13.12 -9.39
C GLU A 96 4.74 -13.31 -10.33
N ASP A 97 4.64 -14.32 -11.19
CA ASP A 97 5.67 -14.63 -12.18
C ASP A 97 7.07 -14.80 -11.58
N GLY A 98 7.13 -15.43 -10.40
CA GLY A 98 8.38 -15.69 -9.71
C GLY A 98 8.98 -14.50 -8.97
N ARG A 99 8.31 -13.37 -8.98
CA ARG A 99 8.76 -12.17 -8.27
C ARG A 99 7.89 -11.89 -7.05
N LYS A 100 8.50 -11.30 -6.04
CA LYS A 100 7.80 -10.94 -4.80
C LYS A 100 7.57 -9.44 -4.76
N TYR A 101 6.35 -9.08 -4.46
CA TYR A 101 5.94 -7.68 -4.34
C TYR A 101 5.36 -7.41 -2.97
N ARG A 102 5.70 -6.26 -2.42
CA ARG A 102 5.04 -5.74 -1.22
C ARG A 102 3.80 -4.98 -1.66
N MET A 103 2.66 -5.37 -1.12
CA MET A 103 1.42 -4.63 -1.28
C MET A 103 1.08 -3.98 0.04
N GLU A 104 0.81 -2.69 0.02
CA GLU A 104 0.38 -1.97 1.20
C GLU A 104 -0.95 -1.30 0.96
N ILE A 105 -1.85 -1.45 1.94
CA ILE A 105 -3.07 -0.66 2.01
C ILE A 105 -2.99 0.17 3.28
N ALA A 106 -3.18 1.47 3.14
CA ALA A 106 -3.16 2.40 4.26
C ALA A 106 -4.52 3.06 4.39
N ILE A 107 -5.10 2.93 5.56
CA ILE A 107 -6.41 3.48 5.86
C ILE A 107 -6.20 4.74 6.68
N ASP A 108 -6.78 5.84 6.21
CA ASP A 108 -6.69 7.11 6.89
C ASP A 108 -7.55 7.08 8.15
N CYS A 109 -6.92 7.12 9.31
CA CYS A 109 -7.60 7.18 10.60
C CYS A 109 -7.88 8.61 11.04
N GLY A 110 -7.42 9.60 10.29
CA GLY A 110 -7.65 10.99 10.60
C GLY A 110 -6.92 11.45 11.84
N ASN A 111 -7.68 11.91 12.81
CA ASN A 111 -7.15 12.31 14.10
C ASN A 111 -7.55 11.29 15.17
N LEU A 112 -7.11 11.52 16.42
CA LEU A 112 -7.37 10.60 17.51
C LEU A 112 -8.84 10.34 17.79
N ASN A 113 -9.72 11.30 17.46
CA ASN A 113 -11.16 11.16 17.71
C ASN A 113 -11.83 10.20 16.75
N GLU A 114 -11.21 9.93 15.61
CA GLU A 114 -11.73 9.01 14.60
C GLU A 114 -11.19 7.58 14.77
N ARG A 115 -10.24 7.41 15.67
CA ARG A 115 -9.68 6.08 15.96
C ARG A 115 -10.75 5.19 16.59
N GLY A 116 -10.83 3.98 16.11
CA GLY A 116 -11.76 2.99 16.62
C GLY A 116 -13.00 2.81 15.76
N HIS A 117 -13.25 3.70 14.83
CA HIS A 117 -14.33 3.52 13.87
C HIS A 117 -13.84 2.70 12.68
N LYS A 118 -13.96 1.37 12.81
CA LYS A 118 -13.83 0.51 11.64
C LYS A 118 -15.13 0.63 10.86
N SER A 119 -15.12 1.52 9.89
CA SER A 119 -16.27 1.78 9.05
C SER A 119 -16.61 0.56 8.19
N GLU A 120 -17.80 0.59 7.61
CA GLU A 120 -18.18 -0.37 6.59
C GLU A 120 -17.17 -0.38 5.44
N ASP A 121 -16.64 0.78 5.08
CA ASP A 121 -15.61 0.90 4.04
C ASP A 121 -14.35 0.12 4.37
N TYR A 122 -13.92 0.13 5.63
CA TYR A 122 -12.79 -0.67 6.08
C TYR A 122 -13.04 -2.16 5.83
N ARG A 123 -14.21 -2.63 6.21
CA ARG A 123 -14.56 -4.05 6.06
C ARG A 123 -14.65 -4.45 4.59
N ASN A 124 -15.22 -3.61 3.77
CA ASN A 124 -15.33 -3.85 2.34
C ASN A 124 -13.96 -3.87 1.68
N MET A 125 -13.08 -2.99 2.07
CA MET A 125 -11.72 -2.95 1.57
C MET A 125 -10.95 -4.21 1.96
N GLU A 126 -11.08 -4.64 3.20
CA GLU A 126 -10.41 -5.85 3.68
C GLU A 126 -10.88 -7.09 2.91
N ALA A 127 -12.18 -7.20 2.68
CA ALA A 127 -12.75 -8.29 1.89
C ALA A 127 -12.24 -8.24 0.44
N ALA A 128 -12.19 -7.07 -0.17
CA ALA A 128 -11.70 -6.91 -1.53
C ALA A 128 -10.23 -7.29 -1.65
N LEU A 129 -9.41 -6.90 -0.67
CA LEU A 129 -8.00 -7.24 -0.66
C LEU A 129 -7.77 -8.74 -0.52
N ASN A 130 -8.50 -9.37 0.39
CA ASN A 130 -8.40 -10.81 0.59
C ASN A 130 -8.80 -11.57 -0.67
N GLU A 131 -9.85 -11.13 -1.37
CA GLU A 131 -10.29 -11.73 -2.61
C GLU A 131 -9.24 -11.57 -3.71
N ALA A 132 -8.66 -10.39 -3.83
CA ALA A 132 -7.63 -10.13 -4.83
C ALA A 132 -6.40 -11.03 -4.63
N ILE A 133 -5.99 -11.21 -3.39
CA ILE A 133 -4.86 -12.08 -3.06
C ILE A 133 -5.19 -13.54 -3.35
N ARG A 134 -6.40 -13.97 -2.99
CA ARG A 134 -6.85 -15.34 -3.26
C ARG A 134 -6.82 -15.65 -4.76
N VAL A 135 -7.25 -14.72 -5.58
CA VAL A 135 -7.27 -14.88 -7.04
C VAL A 135 -5.87 -14.92 -7.63
N ALA A 136 -4.91 -14.21 -7.03
CA ALA A 136 -3.53 -14.16 -7.52
C ALA A 136 -2.75 -15.44 -7.22
N GLN A 137 -3.21 -16.21 -6.25
CA GLN A 137 -2.57 -17.48 -5.89
C GLN A 137 -3.20 -18.63 -6.67
#